data_641bd41b70c61f23c8c73a5b9991caf1
#
_entry.id   641bd41b70c61f23c8c73a5b9991caf1
#
_cell.length_a   1.000
_cell.length_b   1.000
_cell.length_c   1.000
_cell.angle_alpha   90.00
_cell.angle_beta   90.00
_cell.angle_gamma   90.00
#
_symmetry.space_group_name_H-M   'P 1'
#
loop_
_entity.id
_entity.type
_entity.pdbx_description
1 polymer ?
#
loop_
_entity_poly.entity_id
_entity_poly.type
_entity_poly.pdbx_seq_one_letter_code
_entity_poly.pdbx_strand_id
1 'polypeptide(L)'
;ATPASFQGGFNFCRLMFTSDHREKQGWRTDYPGADINFSIRVSELTKINVTMRDDLTEGPEPDAVVVRATDDALFKCPFILMEDAGTVRFSPTEVARLQDYLLKGGFLLASDYHGSWAQEQFEDEIARVLPPGRYPIIELTPPLVGDHPIWHTMFNVTQLPQMASINTWRRTGDVIERWNENGAPPDARGIADEHGNLLVLMVHNTDLPDPWEREGEDKDYFYRFSPDAYAVGINILLYAMTH
;
A
#
# COMPACT_ATOMS: atom_id res chain seq x y z
N ALA A 1 7.45 -15.19 5.42
CA ALA A 1 6.65 -15.44 6.62
C ALA A 1 7.01 -16.78 7.24
N THR A 2 7.03 -16.86 8.56
CA THR A 2 7.17 -18.09 9.33
C THR A 2 5.93 -18.28 10.23
N PRO A 3 5.66 -19.50 10.75
CA PRO A 3 4.57 -19.67 11.69
C PRO A 3 4.70 -18.77 12.96
N ALA A 4 5.92 -18.41 13.35
CA ALA A 4 6.19 -17.52 14.47
C ALA A 4 5.80 -16.06 14.19
N SER A 5 5.87 -15.61 12.95
CA SER A 5 5.54 -14.24 12.54
C SER A 5 4.11 -13.81 12.92
N PHE A 6 3.18 -14.75 13.11
CA PHE A 6 1.76 -14.45 13.37
C PHE A 6 1.31 -14.82 14.78
N GLN A 7 2.21 -14.89 15.75
CA GLN A 7 1.89 -15.28 17.14
C GLN A 7 1.68 -14.08 18.09
N GLY A 8 1.95 -12.88 17.64
CA GLY A 8 1.88 -11.67 18.45
C GLY A 8 0.65 -10.82 18.16
N GLY A 9 0.89 -9.66 17.58
CA GLY A 9 -0.12 -8.70 17.20
C GLY A 9 -0.25 -8.56 15.68
N PHE A 10 -0.42 -7.34 15.25
CA PHE A 10 -0.43 -6.96 13.83
C PHE A 10 0.96 -7.15 13.21
N ASN A 11 1.00 -7.74 12.03
CA ASN A 11 2.16 -7.74 11.15
C ASN A 11 1.84 -6.94 9.90
N PHE A 12 2.75 -6.05 9.52
CA PHE A 12 2.68 -5.44 8.20
C PHE A 12 3.04 -6.49 7.15
N CYS A 13 2.11 -6.76 6.24
CA CYS A 13 2.29 -7.78 5.22
C CYS A 13 2.52 -7.13 3.84
N ARG A 14 3.62 -7.47 3.21
CA ARG A 14 3.98 -7.05 1.87
C ARG A 14 3.79 -8.18 0.88
N LEU A 15 3.12 -7.91 -0.25
CA LEU A 15 2.91 -8.90 -1.31
C LEU A 15 4.15 -9.00 -2.22
N MET A 16 4.77 -10.17 -2.27
CA MET A 16 5.80 -10.50 -3.26
C MET A 16 5.14 -10.98 -4.55
N PHE A 17 5.46 -10.33 -5.65
CA PHE A 17 4.93 -10.63 -6.98
C PHE A 17 6.03 -10.64 -8.05
N THR A 18 5.70 -11.12 -9.26
CA THR A 18 6.58 -11.06 -10.42
C THR A 18 6.38 -9.72 -11.14
N SER A 19 7.48 -8.98 -11.32
CA SER A 19 7.53 -7.72 -12.07
C SER A 19 7.87 -7.96 -13.55
N ASP A 20 7.43 -7.10 -14.44
CA ASP A 20 7.74 -7.16 -15.87
C ASP A 20 9.11 -6.55 -16.26
N HIS A 21 9.93 -6.22 -15.27
CA HIS A 21 11.28 -5.67 -15.41
C HIS A 21 11.40 -4.21 -15.92
N ARG A 22 10.32 -3.50 -16.12
CA ARG A 22 10.39 -2.09 -16.49
C ARG A 22 10.82 -1.23 -15.31
N GLU A 23 10.34 -1.55 -14.13
CA GLU A 23 10.81 -1.01 -12.86
C GLU A 23 11.87 -1.97 -12.27
N LYS A 24 12.84 -1.40 -11.57
CA LYS A 24 14.00 -2.22 -11.14
C LYS A 24 13.79 -2.94 -9.81
N GLN A 25 12.87 -2.47 -8.98
CA GLN A 25 12.70 -2.95 -7.61
C GLN A 25 11.46 -3.84 -7.44
N GLY A 26 10.36 -3.52 -8.12
CA GLY A 26 9.10 -4.24 -8.00
C GLY A 26 8.63 -4.28 -6.54
N TRP A 27 8.16 -5.42 -6.07
CA TRP A 27 7.68 -5.57 -4.69
C TRP A 27 8.69 -5.18 -3.59
N ARG A 28 9.97 -5.03 -3.92
CA ARG A 28 11.04 -4.69 -2.96
C ARG A 28 11.23 -3.20 -2.78
N THR A 29 10.53 -2.37 -3.54
CA THR A 29 10.57 -0.93 -3.38
C THR A 29 10.28 -0.59 -1.91
N ASP A 30 11.12 0.26 -1.30
CA ASP A 30 11.03 0.76 0.08
C ASP A 30 11.03 -0.32 1.19
N TYR A 31 11.27 -1.58 0.83
CA TYR A 31 11.33 -2.69 1.78
C TYR A 31 12.74 -2.83 2.37
N PRO A 32 12.90 -3.09 3.68
CA PRO A 32 11.84 -3.21 4.70
C PRO A 32 11.55 -1.89 5.44
N GLY A 33 12.22 -0.80 5.11
CA GLY A 33 12.20 0.44 5.87
C GLY A 33 10.79 1.02 6.03
N ALA A 34 10.02 1.08 4.94
CA ALA A 34 8.65 1.56 4.99
C ALA A 34 7.77 0.72 5.92
N ASP A 35 7.86 -0.61 5.84
CA ASP A 35 7.04 -1.54 6.62
C ASP A 35 7.34 -1.42 8.13
N ILE A 36 8.62 -1.30 8.48
CA ILE A 36 9.09 -1.17 9.86
C ILE A 36 8.64 0.18 10.43
N ASN A 37 8.95 1.29 9.76
CA ASN A 37 8.64 2.62 10.22
C ASN A 37 7.11 2.84 10.32
N PHE A 38 6.36 2.36 9.32
CA PHE A 38 4.91 2.40 9.38
C PHE A 38 4.36 1.64 10.59
N SER A 39 4.88 0.44 10.86
CA SER A 39 4.46 -0.36 12.01
C SER A 39 4.79 0.33 13.35
N ILE A 40 5.94 1.02 13.45
CA ILE A 40 6.28 1.83 14.61
C ILE A 40 5.23 2.94 14.81
N ARG A 41 4.90 3.68 13.76
CA ARG A 41 3.90 4.77 13.84
C ARG A 41 2.50 4.24 14.16
N VAL A 42 2.12 3.08 13.63
CA VAL A 42 0.87 2.40 14.01
C VAL A 42 0.84 2.11 15.52
N SER A 43 1.93 1.58 16.08
CA SER A 43 2.01 1.29 17.52
C SER A 43 1.97 2.53 18.40
N GLU A 44 2.55 3.64 17.94
CA GLU A 44 2.60 4.92 18.68
C GLU A 44 1.28 5.68 18.63
N LEU A 45 0.61 5.68 17.48
CA LEU A 45 -0.57 6.51 17.25
C LEU A 45 -1.90 5.78 17.50
N THR A 46 -1.86 4.47 17.60
CA THR A 46 -3.06 3.64 17.84
C THR A 46 -2.89 2.76 19.06
N LYS A 47 -3.88 1.90 19.34
CA LYS A 47 -3.79 0.85 20.37
C LYS A 47 -3.49 -0.53 19.77
N ILE A 48 -3.10 -0.58 18.50
CA ILE A 48 -2.77 -1.83 17.83
C ILE A 48 -1.47 -2.37 18.41
N ASN A 49 -1.51 -3.60 18.90
CA ASN A 49 -0.31 -4.31 19.29
C ASN A 49 0.41 -4.82 18.04
N VAL A 50 1.63 -4.36 17.80
CA VAL A 50 2.45 -4.78 16.66
C VAL A 50 3.37 -5.92 17.08
N THR A 51 3.49 -6.94 16.23
CA THR A 51 4.43 -8.04 16.46
C THR A 51 5.87 -7.54 16.32
N MET A 52 6.67 -7.81 17.34
CA MET A 52 8.09 -7.41 17.38
C MET A 52 8.98 -8.64 17.19
N ARG A 53 10.08 -8.47 16.46
CA ARG A 53 11.23 -9.40 16.45
C ARG A 53 12.24 -8.94 17.50
N ASP A 54 12.75 -9.86 18.26
CA ASP A 54 13.75 -9.64 19.31
C ASP A 54 15.09 -10.39 19.06
N ASP A 55 15.20 -11.05 17.91
CA ASP A 55 16.39 -11.81 17.49
C ASP A 55 17.50 -10.94 16.88
N LEU A 56 17.34 -9.63 16.89
CA LEU A 56 18.25 -8.68 16.27
C LEU A 56 19.26 -8.11 17.29
N THR A 57 20.47 -7.82 16.82
CA THR A 57 21.55 -7.26 17.65
C THR A 57 21.33 -5.81 18.05
N GLU A 58 20.52 -5.07 17.29
CA GLU A 58 20.23 -3.65 17.51
C GLU A 58 18.98 -3.40 18.38
N GLY A 59 18.36 -4.47 18.85
CA GLY A 59 17.16 -4.42 19.67
C GLY A 59 15.89 -4.86 18.91
N PRO A 60 14.74 -4.89 19.61
CA PRO A 60 13.49 -5.33 19.01
C PRO A 60 12.99 -4.31 17.94
N GLU A 61 12.54 -4.84 16.82
CA GLU A 61 11.88 -4.07 15.75
C GLU A 61 10.60 -4.76 15.26
N PRO A 62 9.67 -4.05 14.61
CA PRO A 62 8.49 -4.67 14.02
C PRO A 62 8.83 -5.78 13.03
N ASP A 63 8.08 -6.88 13.09
CA ASP A 63 8.23 -8.00 12.15
C ASP A 63 7.51 -7.70 10.83
N ALA A 64 8.24 -7.18 9.86
CA ALA A 64 7.75 -6.96 8.49
C ALA A 64 7.69 -8.29 7.74
N VAL A 65 6.50 -8.69 7.33
CA VAL A 65 6.24 -10.00 6.75
C VAL A 65 6.06 -9.92 5.24
N VAL A 66 6.86 -10.70 4.50
CA VAL A 66 6.67 -10.86 3.04
C VAL A 66 5.91 -12.15 2.77
N VAL A 67 4.83 -12.05 2.00
CA VAL A 67 3.99 -13.17 1.57
C VAL A 67 3.86 -13.21 0.06
N ARG A 68 3.73 -14.40 -0.50
CA ARG A 68 3.30 -14.60 -1.89
C ARG A 68 1.79 -14.85 -1.91
N ALA A 69 1.15 -14.56 -3.02
CA ALA A 69 -0.26 -14.90 -3.20
C ALA A 69 -0.54 -16.41 -3.01
N THR A 70 0.45 -17.25 -3.32
CA THR A 70 0.37 -18.71 -3.18
C THR A 70 0.65 -19.23 -1.77
N ASP A 71 1.11 -18.41 -0.84
CA ASP A 71 1.40 -18.83 0.54
C ASP A 71 0.12 -18.93 1.37
N ASP A 72 -0.01 -19.95 2.20
CA ASP A 72 -1.12 -20.06 3.14
C ASP A 72 -1.10 -18.95 4.20
N ALA A 73 0.09 -18.39 4.46
CA ALA A 73 0.29 -17.25 5.33
C ALA A 73 -0.44 -15.98 4.87
N LEU A 74 -0.75 -15.85 3.57
CA LEU A 74 -1.53 -14.76 3.01
C LEU A 74 -2.85 -14.53 3.78
N PHE A 75 -3.54 -15.61 4.14
CA PHE A 75 -4.83 -15.55 4.85
C PHE A 75 -4.71 -15.15 6.34
N LYS A 76 -3.51 -14.93 6.82
CA LYS A 76 -3.25 -14.36 8.15
C LYS A 76 -3.00 -12.86 8.12
N CYS A 77 -2.89 -12.29 6.92
CA CYS A 77 -2.68 -10.86 6.70
C CYS A 77 -4.05 -10.18 6.46
N PRO A 78 -4.58 -9.38 7.39
CA PRO A 78 -5.83 -8.64 7.13
C PRO A 78 -5.65 -7.56 6.07
N PHE A 79 -4.42 -7.11 5.90
CA PHE A 79 -3.98 -6.06 4.98
C PHE A 79 -2.69 -6.50 4.29
N ILE A 80 -2.59 -6.28 2.99
CA ILE A 80 -1.36 -6.45 2.22
C ILE A 80 -1.05 -5.19 1.43
N LEU A 81 0.24 -4.79 1.44
CA LEU A 81 0.76 -3.71 0.61
C LEU A 81 1.41 -4.28 -0.66
N MET A 82 1.14 -3.63 -1.77
CA MET A 82 1.76 -3.87 -3.06
C MET A 82 2.31 -2.56 -3.60
N GLU A 83 3.63 -2.43 -3.62
CA GLU A 83 4.32 -1.28 -4.21
C GLU A 83 4.82 -1.59 -5.60
N ASP A 84 5.11 -0.53 -6.37
CA ASP A 84 5.49 -0.64 -7.79
C ASP A 84 4.46 -1.49 -8.56
N ALA A 85 3.18 -1.30 -8.16
CA ALA A 85 2.06 -2.15 -8.56
C ALA A 85 1.87 -2.20 -10.08
N GLY A 86 2.22 -1.12 -10.78
CA GLY A 86 2.13 -1.02 -12.24
C GLY A 86 3.03 -1.99 -13.01
N THR A 87 3.92 -2.71 -12.34
CA THR A 87 4.84 -3.68 -12.98
C THR A 87 4.40 -5.13 -12.81
N VAL A 88 3.32 -5.39 -12.11
CA VAL A 88 2.90 -6.74 -11.72
C VAL A 88 2.52 -7.62 -12.90
N ARG A 89 2.78 -8.92 -12.75
CA ARG A 89 2.31 -10.01 -13.61
C ARG A 89 1.89 -11.18 -12.72
N PHE A 90 0.58 -11.42 -12.61
CA PHE A 90 0.06 -12.55 -11.86
C PHE A 90 -0.04 -13.81 -12.73
N SER A 91 0.48 -14.91 -12.22
CA SER A 91 0.19 -16.24 -12.76
C SER A 91 -1.30 -16.62 -12.53
N PRO A 92 -1.86 -17.59 -13.28
CA PRO A 92 -3.23 -18.04 -13.04
C PRO A 92 -3.49 -18.53 -11.60
N THR A 93 -2.49 -19.13 -10.97
CA THR A 93 -2.59 -19.59 -9.58
C THR A 93 -2.66 -18.43 -8.60
N GLU A 94 -1.83 -17.38 -8.80
CA GLU A 94 -1.85 -16.18 -7.98
C GLU A 94 -3.18 -15.44 -8.11
N VAL A 95 -3.72 -15.33 -9.34
CA VAL A 95 -5.05 -14.75 -9.58
C VAL A 95 -6.13 -15.45 -8.75
N ALA A 96 -6.20 -16.78 -8.80
CA ALA A 96 -7.19 -17.53 -8.04
C ALA A 96 -7.04 -17.37 -6.53
N ARG A 97 -5.79 -17.37 -6.03
CA ARG A 97 -5.51 -17.22 -4.59
C ARG A 97 -5.79 -15.80 -4.07
N LEU A 98 -5.44 -14.77 -4.85
CA LEU A 98 -5.76 -13.38 -4.50
C LEU A 98 -7.26 -13.13 -4.52
N GLN A 99 -7.99 -13.68 -5.49
CA GLN A 99 -9.46 -13.63 -5.50
C GLN A 99 -10.03 -14.24 -4.22
N ASP A 100 -9.57 -15.43 -3.85
CA ASP A 100 -9.99 -16.11 -2.63
C ASP A 100 -9.68 -15.28 -1.37
N TYR A 101 -8.49 -14.66 -1.30
CA TYR A 101 -8.06 -13.82 -0.20
C TYR A 101 -8.98 -12.59 -0.04
N LEU A 102 -9.17 -11.86 -1.11
CA LEU A 102 -9.97 -10.62 -1.11
C LEU A 102 -11.44 -10.92 -0.78
N LEU A 103 -12.03 -11.95 -1.37
CA LEU A 103 -13.43 -12.33 -1.12
C LEU A 103 -13.67 -12.95 0.26
N LYS A 104 -12.62 -13.28 1.01
CA LYS A 104 -12.67 -13.73 2.41
C LYS A 104 -12.37 -12.61 3.43
N GLY A 105 -12.36 -11.36 2.99
CA GLY A 105 -12.16 -10.19 3.85
C GLY A 105 -10.72 -9.70 3.92
N GLY A 106 -9.85 -10.14 3.02
CA GLY A 106 -8.53 -9.54 2.86
C GLY A 106 -8.61 -8.19 2.14
N PHE A 107 -7.64 -7.32 2.40
CA PHE A 107 -7.56 -5.99 1.80
C PHE A 107 -6.21 -5.79 1.11
N LEU A 108 -6.23 -5.24 -0.12
CA LEU A 108 -5.04 -4.89 -0.90
C LEU A 108 -4.93 -3.38 -1.05
N LEU A 109 -3.81 -2.80 -0.61
CA LEU A 109 -3.36 -1.46 -1.00
C LEU A 109 -2.32 -1.59 -2.11
N ALA A 110 -2.60 -0.99 -3.27
CA ALA A 110 -1.66 -0.80 -4.36
C ALA A 110 -1.19 0.66 -4.40
N SER A 111 0.11 0.89 -4.37
CA SER A 111 0.73 2.21 -4.31
C SER A 111 2.03 2.25 -5.13
N ASP A 112 2.66 3.43 -5.18
CA ASP A 112 3.93 3.71 -5.84
C ASP A 112 3.96 3.23 -7.30
N TYR A 113 2.96 3.65 -8.07
CA TYR A 113 2.94 3.47 -9.52
C TYR A 113 2.43 4.74 -10.19
N HIS A 114 3.04 5.10 -11.33
CA HIS A 114 2.90 6.41 -11.92
C HIS A 114 2.69 6.32 -13.42
N GLY A 115 1.87 7.25 -13.95
CA GLY A 115 1.59 7.38 -15.36
C GLY A 115 0.57 6.39 -15.90
N SER A 116 0.13 6.63 -17.14
CA SER A 116 -0.97 5.89 -17.76
C SER A 116 -0.65 4.43 -18.00
N TRP A 117 0.60 4.12 -18.39
CA TRP A 117 0.99 2.74 -18.67
C TRP A 117 0.92 1.85 -17.41
N ALA A 118 1.47 2.35 -16.29
CA ALA A 118 1.47 1.60 -15.03
C ALA A 118 0.06 1.40 -14.50
N GLN A 119 -0.79 2.39 -14.69
CA GLN A 119 -2.20 2.33 -14.35
C GLN A 119 -2.95 1.26 -15.14
N GLU A 120 -2.87 1.30 -16.47
CA GLU A 120 -3.50 0.33 -17.37
C GLU A 120 -3.01 -1.09 -17.04
N GLN A 121 -1.70 -1.25 -16.84
CA GLN A 121 -1.09 -2.53 -16.48
C GLN A 121 -1.65 -3.11 -15.18
N PHE A 122 -1.75 -2.31 -14.12
CA PHE A 122 -2.31 -2.78 -12.85
C PHE A 122 -3.80 -3.07 -12.97
N GLU A 123 -4.57 -2.21 -13.65
CA GLU A 123 -6.00 -2.44 -13.86
C GLU A 123 -6.28 -3.71 -14.66
N ASP A 124 -5.50 -4.01 -15.68
CA ASP A 124 -5.61 -5.26 -16.46
C ASP A 124 -5.34 -6.49 -15.58
N GLU A 125 -4.33 -6.44 -14.72
CA GLU A 125 -4.00 -7.56 -13.83
C GLU A 125 -5.02 -7.73 -12.71
N ILE A 126 -5.49 -6.65 -12.08
CA ILE A 126 -6.51 -6.76 -11.03
C ILE A 126 -7.89 -7.15 -11.59
N ALA A 127 -8.20 -6.79 -12.83
CA ALA A 127 -9.42 -7.22 -13.52
C ALA A 127 -9.47 -8.75 -13.73
N ARG A 128 -8.33 -9.42 -13.77
CA ARG A 128 -8.27 -10.90 -13.81
C ARG A 128 -8.60 -11.51 -12.45
N VAL A 129 -8.28 -10.80 -11.37
CA VAL A 129 -8.58 -11.21 -9.99
C VAL A 129 -10.03 -10.92 -9.64
N LEU A 130 -10.48 -9.70 -9.91
CA LEU A 130 -11.84 -9.21 -9.64
C LEU A 130 -12.47 -8.69 -10.95
N PRO A 131 -13.18 -9.55 -11.70
CA PRO A 131 -13.73 -9.19 -13.01
C PRO A 131 -14.66 -7.97 -12.95
N PRO A 132 -14.44 -6.94 -13.78
CA PRO A 132 -15.13 -5.64 -13.67
C PRO A 132 -16.65 -5.70 -13.91
N GLY A 133 -17.15 -6.75 -14.57
CA GLY A 133 -18.59 -6.98 -14.72
C GLY A 133 -19.31 -7.26 -13.40
N ARG A 134 -18.59 -7.71 -12.37
CA ARG A 134 -19.13 -7.93 -11.01
C ARG A 134 -18.50 -6.98 -9.98
N TYR A 135 -17.25 -6.60 -10.18
CA TYR A 135 -16.46 -5.80 -9.28
C TYR A 135 -15.91 -4.56 -10.01
N PRO A 136 -16.76 -3.56 -10.29
CA PRO A 136 -16.33 -2.37 -11.02
C PRO A 136 -15.33 -1.56 -10.21
N ILE A 137 -14.41 -0.91 -10.91
CA ILE A 137 -13.53 0.10 -10.33
C ILE A 137 -14.39 1.36 -10.07
N ILE A 138 -14.32 1.89 -8.86
CA ILE A 138 -15.03 3.09 -8.42
C ILE A 138 -14.02 4.20 -8.08
N GLU A 139 -14.45 5.45 -8.31
CA GLU A 139 -13.68 6.63 -7.94
C GLU A 139 -13.72 6.84 -6.42
N LEU A 140 -12.55 7.10 -5.81
CA LEU A 140 -12.41 7.33 -4.37
C LEU A 140 -11.55 8.55 -4.03
N THR A 141 -11.08 9.30 -5.01
CA THR A 141 -10.21 10.48 -4.77
C THR A 141 -10.92 11.55 -3.96
N PRO A 142 -10.43 11.94 -2.78
CA PRO A 142 -10.96 13.11 -2.09
C PRO A 142 -10.50 14.40 -2.83
N PRO A 143 -11.32 15.44 -2.96
CA PRO A 143 -12.69 15.59 -2.44
C PRO A 143 -13.78 15.13 -3.41
N LEU A 144 -13.45 14.44 -4.51
CA LEU A 144 -14.41 14.12 -5.60
C LEU A 144 -15.57 13.21 -5.14
N VAL A 145 -15.27 12.30 -4.22
CA VAL A 145 -16.26 11.31 -3.72
C VAL A 145 -16.85 11.66 -2.35
N GLY A 146 -16.65 12.89 -1.89
CA GLY A 146 -17.20 13.34 -0.61
C GLY A 146 -16.63 12.57 0.59
N ASP A 147 -17.50 12.04 1.44
CA ASP A 147 -17.19 11.62 2.80
C ASP A 147 -17.00 10.09 2.92
N HIS A 148 -16.15 9.48 2.08
CA HIS A 148 -15.90 8.05 2.20
C HIS A 148 -15.16 7.73 3.51
N PRO A 149 -15.62 6.75 4.33
CA PRO A 149 -15.06 6.47 5.66
C PRO A 149 -13.54 6.23 5.68
N ILE A 150 -12.96 5.66 4.61
CA ILE A 150 -11.53 5.39 4.52
C ILE A 150 -10.66 6.65 4.69
N TRP A 151 -11.18 7.84 4.37
CA TRP A 151 -10.45 9.10 4.51
C TRP A 151 -10.61 9.76 5.88
N HIS A 152 -11.45 9.19 6.76
CA HIS A 152 -11.83 9.79 8.05
C HIS A 152 -11.75 8.83 9.23
N THR A 153 -11.09 7.69 9.07
CA THR A 153 -11.05 6.64 10.12
C THR A 153 -10.37 7.14 11.40
N MET A 154 -9.29 7.90 11.26
CA MET A 154 -8.57 8.53 12.38
C MET A 154 -8.19 9.98 12.08
N PHE A 155 -7.69 10.24 10.89
CA PHE A 155 -7.28 11.55 10.41
C PHE A 155 -8.27 12.07 9.38
N ASN A 156 -8.45 13.38 9.31
CA ASN A 156 -9.31 14.01 8.30
C ASN A 156 -8.50 14.26 7.01
N VAL A 157 -8.48 13.31 6.10
CA VAL A 157 -7.82 13.41 4.80
C VAL A 157 -8.78 14.00 3.78
N THR A 158 -8.63 15.28 3.47
CA THR A 158 -9.48 16.00 2.52
C THR A 158 -8.92 16.08 1.11
N GLN A 159 -7.64 15.69 0.94
CA GLN A 159 -6.94 15.69 -0.32
C GLN A 159 -5.84 14.63 -0.29
N LEU A 160 -5.64 13.92 -1.40
CA LEU A 160 -4.46 13.06 -1.55
C LEU A 160 -3.21 13.91 -1.71
N PRO A 161 -2.17 13.68 -0.91
CA PRO A 161 -0.91 14.36 -1.09
C PRO A 161 -0.18 13.82 -2.33
N GLN A 162 0.36 14.70 -3.15
CA GLN A 162 1.26 14.31 -4.22
C GLN A 162 2.69 14.27 -3.69
N MET A 163 3.30 13.10 -3.74
CA MET A 163 4.63 12.82 -3.22
C MET A 163 5.45 12.11 -4.26
N ALA A 164 6.70 12.52 -4.40
CA ALA A 164 7.69 11.83 -5.18
C ALA A 164 8.72 11.19 -4.24
N SER A 165 9.48 10.24 -4.74
CA SER A 165 10.61 9.67 -4.01
C SER A 165 11.59 10.76 -3.55
N ILE A 166 12.24 10.52 -2.42
CA ILE A 166 13.27 11.45 -1.88
C ILE A 166 14.35 11.77 -2.92
N ASN A 167 14.67 10.82 -3.78
CA ASN A 167 15.67 11.00 -4.82
C ASN A 167 15.21 11.99 -5.90
N THR A 168 13.96 11.94 -6.31
CA THR A 168 13.38 12.91 -7.24
C THR A 168 13.31 14.27 -6.59
N TRP A 169 12.80 14.36 -5.36
CA TRP A 169 12.68 15.63 -4.63
C TRP A 169 14.04 16.31 -4.39
N ARG A 170 15.06 15.59 -3.92
CA ARG A 170 16.41 16.13 -3.70
C ARG A 170 17.07 16.63 -4.99
N ARG A 171 16.83 15.96 -6.11
CA ARG A 171 17.42 16.30 -7.40
C ARG A 171 16.74 17.47 -8.09
N THR A 172 15.42 17.57 -7.99
CA THR A 172 14.62 18.50 -8.80
C THR A 172 13.82 19.51 -7.99
N GLY A 173 13.55 19.22 -6.71
CA GLY A 173 12.58 19.96 -5.89
C GLY A 173 11.12 19.69 -6.27
N ASP A 174 10.87 18.71 -7.17
CA ASP A 174 9.55 18.39 -7.67
C ASP A 174 8.87 17.32 -6.82
N VAL A 175 7.55 17.33 -6.85
CA VAL A 175 6.68 16.34 -6.18
C VAL A 175 6.07 15.34 -7.17
N ILE A 176 6.43 15.44 -8.45
CA ILE A 176 5.94 14.62 -9.54
C ILE A 176 7.05 13.67 -10.00
N GLU A 177 6.77 12.37 -9.96
CA GLU A 177 7.71 11.38 -10.49
C GLU A 177 7.83 11.48 -12.02
N ARG A 178 9.04 11.17 -12.52
CA ARG A 178 9.37 11.19 -13.96
C ARG A 178 8.50 10.26 -14.80
N TRP A 179 7.92 9.24 -14.19
CA TRP A 179 7.05 8.26 -14.85
C TRP A 179 5.62 8.77 -15.02
N ASN A 180 5.25 9.82 -14.32
CA ASN A 180 4.00 10.53 -14.49
C ASN A 180 4.15 11.53 -15.67
N GLU A 181 4.11 11.02 -16.87
CA GLU A 181 4.43 11.73 -18.10
C GLU A 181 3.54 12.94 -18.38
N ASN A 182 2.34 12.96 -17.82
CA ASN A 182 1.36 14.05 -18.01
C ASN A 182 1.31 15.01 -16.81
N GLY A 183 2.09 14.76 -15.75
CA GLY A 183 2.02 15.51 -14.51
C GLY A 183 0.63 15.47 -13.86
N ALA A 184 -0.10 14.39 -14.06
CA ALA A 184 -1.44 14.24 -13.52
C ALA A 184 -1.44 14.26 -11.97
N PRO A 185 -2.47 14.80 -11.32
CA PRO A 185 -2.59 14.75 -9.87
C PRO A 185 -2.71 13.31 -9.37
N PRO A 186 -2.46 13.07 -8.07
CA PRO A 186 -2.74 11.77 -7.47
C PRO A 186 -4.23 11.47 -7.51
N ASP A 187 -4.57 10.22 -7.73
CA ASP A 187 -5.93 9.72 -7.68
C ASP A 187 -6.02 8.44 -6.86
N ALA A 188 -7.21 8.18 -6.31
CA ALA A 188 -7.54 6.95 -5.61
C ALA A 188 -8.75 6.29 -6.24
N ARG A 189 -8.63 5.00 -6.52
CA ARG A 189 -9.72 4.18 -7.00
C ARG A 189 -9.83 2.91 -6.18
N GLY A 190 -11.00 2.32 -6.13
CA GLY A 190 -11.22 1.13 -5.34
C GLY A 190 -12.07 0.10 -6.05
N ILE A 191 -12.05 -1.11 -5.50
CA ILE A 191 -12.97 -2.18 -5.86
C ILE A 191 -13.63 -2.65 -4.56
N ALA A 192 -14.96 -2.70 -4.55
CA ALA A 192 -15.74 -3.12 -3.39
C ALA A 192 -16.48 -4.43 -3.65
N ASP A 193 -16.87 -5.11 -2.56
CA ASP A 193 -17.79 -6.24 -2.59
C ASP A 193 -19.24 -5.78 -2.81
N GLU A 194 -20.17 -6.73 -2.84
CA GLU A 194 -21.61 -6.46 -2.99
C GLU A 194 -22.26 -5.76 -1.78
N HIS A 195 -21.53 -5.66 -0.67
CA HIS A 195 -21.95 -4.95 0.55
C HIS A 195 -21.36 -3.54 0.64
N GLY A 196 -20.49 -3.18 -0.29
CA GLY A 196 -19.80 -1.89 -0.31
C GLY A 196 -18.49 -1.85 0.50
N ASN A 197 -18.01 -2.98 1.03
CA ASN A 197 -16.73 -3.05 1.70
C ASN A 197 -15.62 -3.04 0.66
N LEU A 198 -14.62 -2.17 0.81
CA LEU A 198 -13.48 -2.13 -0.10
C LEU A 198 -12.61 -3.37 0.07
N LEU A 199 -12.30 -4.01 -1.05
CA LEU A 199 -11.37 -5.13 -1.17
C LEU A 199 -10.00 -4.65 -1.64
N VAL A 200 -9.97 -3.65 -2.53
CA VAL A 200 -8.76 -3.09 -3.12
C VAL A 200 -8.85 -1.56 -3.07
N LEU A 201 -7.77 -0.92 -2.66
CA LEU A 201 -7.55 0.50 -2.86
C LEU A 201 -6.31 0.68 -3.73
N MET A 202 -6.46 1.46 -4.77
CA MET A 202 -5.44 1.86 -5.74
C MET A 202 -5.12 3.33 -5.53
N VAL A 203 -3.89 3.64 -5.12
CA VAL A 203 -3.41 5.03 -4.96
C VAL A 203 -2.33 5.27 -5.99
N HIS A 204 -2.67 6.08 -7.00
CA HIS A 204 -1.89 6.29 -8.20
C HIS A 204 -1.29 7.69 -8.25
N ASN A 205 -0.15 7.86 -8.96
CA ASN A 205 0.61 9.10 -9.11
C ASN A 205 1.10 9.73 -7.81
N THR A 206 1.27 8.94 -6.76
CA THR A 206 1.87 9.36 -5.50
C THR A 206 2.58 8.18 -4.85
N ASP A 207 3.66 8.47 -4.16
CA ASP A 207 4.51 7.50 -3.48
C ASP A 207 4.26 7.61 -1.97
N LEU A 208 3.31 6.83 -1.46
CA LEU A 208 2.99 6.83 -0.02
C LEU A 208 4.08 6.20 0.85
N PRO A 209 4.74 5.10 0.41
CA PRO A 209 5.70 4.39 1.24
C PRO A 209 7.09 5.06 1.33
N ASP A 210 7.57 5.76 0.31
CA ASP A 210 8.89 6.41 0.38
C ASP A 210 9.00 7.41 1.56
N PRO A 211 8.01 8.28 1.86
CA PRO A 211 8.01 9.11 3.06
C PRO A 211 7.98 8.32 4.38
N TRP A 212 7.54 7.07 4.40
CA TRP A 212 7.67 6.20 5.58
C TRP A 212 9.09 5.63 5.65
N GLU A 213 9.64 5.10 4.54
CA GLU A 213 11.00 4.56 4.50
C GLU A 213 12.04 5.61 4.89
N ARG A 214 11.92 6.82 4.34
CA ARG A 214 12.91 7.89 4.39
C ARG A 214 12.72 8.90 5.53
N GLU A 215 11.82 8.65 6.47
CA GLU A 215 11.46 9.63 7.52
C GLU A 215 12.66 10.15 8.33
N GLY A 216 13.70 9.35 8.48
CA GLY A 216 14.93 9.71 9.21
C GLY A 216 16.06 10.31 8.36
N GLU A 217 15.93 10.32 7.03
CA GLU A 217 17.04 10.69 6.14
C GLU A 217 17.17 12.18 5.86
N ASP A 218 16.06 12.89 5.82
CA ASP A 218 16.01 14.29 5.44
C ASP A 218 14.88 15.01 6.17
N LYS A 219 15.25 16.02 6.96
CA LYS A 219 14.32 16.74 7.82
C LYS A 219 13.26 17.51 7.02
N ASP A 220 13.65 18.12 5.89
CA ASP A 220 12.74 18.93 5.08
C ASP A 220 11.76 18.01 4.31
N TYR A 221 12.25 16.86 3.84
CA TYR A 221 11.44 15.82 3.25
C TYR A 221 10.42 15.26 4.25
N PHE A 222 10.87 14.94 5.47
CA PHE A 222 10.00 14.49 6.55
C PHE A 222 8.85 15.48 6.81
N TYR A 223 9.16 16.74 7.10
CA TYR A 223 8.12 17.73 7.41
C TYR A 223 7.20 18.01 6.24
N ARG A 224 7.67 17.81 5.02
CA ARG A 224 6.89 18.06 3.81
C ARG A 224 5.91 16.93 3.51
N PHE A 225 6.29 15.67 3.74
CA PHE A 225 5.57 14.51 3.20
C PHE A 225 5.14 13.48 4.25
N SER A 226 6.00 13.13 5.20
CA SER A 226 5.77 11.98 6.07
C SER A 226 4.50 12.10 6.93
N PRO A 227 4.13 13.26 7.52
CA PRO A 227 2.90 13.36 8.29
C PRO A 227 1.64 13.05 7.48
N ASP A 228 1.55 13.55 6.24
CA ASP A 228 0.40 13.31 5.36
C ASP A 228 0.39 11.86 4.86
N ALA A 229 1.55 11.30 4.53
CA ALA A 229 1.69 9.89 4.14
C ALA A 229 1.24 8.95 5.26
N TYR A 230 1.64 9.21 6.51
CA TYR A 230 1.18 8.44 7.68
C TYR A 230 -0.32 8.62 7.92
N ALA A 231 -0.85 9.83 7.81
CA ALA A 231 -2.28 10.07 8.00
C ALA A 231 -3.12 9.25 7.00
N VAL A 232 -2.72 9.23 5.73
CA VAL A 232 -3.37 8.43 4.68
C VAL A 232 -3.22 6.94 4.99
N GLY A 233 -2.01 6.45 5.20
CA GLY A 233 -1.73 5.02 5.40
C GLY A 233 -2.43 4.45 6.64
N ILE A 234 -2.41 5.17 7.78
CA ILE A 234 -3.07 4.74 9.02
C ILE A 234 -4.59 4.68 8.84
N ASN A 235 -5.19 5.67 8.15
CA ASN A 235 -6.61 5.62 7.83
C ASN A 235 -6.96 4.38 7.02
N ILE A 236 -6.18 4.07 5.99
CA ILE A 236 -6.39 2.89 5.13
C ILE A 236 -6.28 1.61 5.95
N LEU A 237 -5.23 1.48 6.78
CA LEU A 237 -5.05 0.30 7.62
C LEU A 237 -6.21 0.11 8.60
N LEU A 238 -6.61 1.16 9.31
CA LEU A 238 -7.72 1.09 10.27
C LEU A 238 -9.04 0.74 9.58
N TYR A 239 -9.27 1.29 8.38
CA TYR A 239 -10.42 0.89 7.57
C TYR A 239 -10.38 -0.61 7.25
N ALA A 240 -9.26 -1.11 6.73
CA ALA A 240 -9.09 -2.51 6.37
C ALA A 240 -9.26 -3.48 7.54
N MET A 241 -8.97 -3.03 8.78
CA MET A 241 -9.09 -3.86 9.99
C MET A 241 -10.50 -3.80 10.62
N THR A 242 -11.38 -2.93 10.18
CA THR A 242 -12.69 -2.68 10.82
C THR A 242 -13.89 -2.90 9.91
N HIS A 243 -13.68 -3.09 8.63
CA HIS A 243 -14.69 -3.33 7.60
C HIS A 243 -14.40 -4.61 6.84
#